data_e5de4381726db9fbeeef2f59b2123a97
#
_entry.id   e5de4381726db9fbeeef2f59b2123a97
#
_cell.length_a   1.000
_cell.length_b   1.000
_cell.length_c   1.000
_cell.angle_alpha   90.00
_cell.angle_beta   90.00
_cell.angle_gamma   90.00
#
_symmetry.space_group_name_H-M   'P 1'
#
loop_
_entity.id
_entity.type
_entity.pdbx_description
1 polymer ?
#
loop_
_entity_poly.entity_id
_entity_poly.type
_entity_poly.pdbx_seq_one_letter_code
_entity_poly.pdbx_strand_id
1 'polypeptide(L)'
;ESCLKAACDFCLREIARRGAIDLRHENDPSLESGLVVLGMGKLGARELNYSSDIDIILLFDPDVIQTSQPGELQSAMVRLARQMLRIMDERTADGYVFRTDLRLRPDPSATPLAISVLAAEAYYESLGQNWERAAMIKARQVAGDQRAGAAFLERLSPFIWRKNLDFAAIQDIHSIKRQINAYRGGA
;
A
#
# COMPACT_ATOMS: atom_id res chain seq x y z
N GLU A 1 4.75 8.15 9.43
CA GLU A 1 3.54 7.35 9.73
C GLU A 1 2.40 8.27 10.20
N SER A 2 2.62 9.18 11.17
CA SER A 2 1.56 10.06 11.68
C SER A 2 0.84 10.85 10.59
N CYS A 3 1.57 11.42 9.62
CA CYS A 3 0.96 12.14 8.50
C CYS A 3 0.09 11.22 7.62
N LEU A 4 0.56 9.99 7.34
CA LEU A 4 -0.22 9.00 6.59
C LEU A 4 -1.50 8.61 7.33
N LYS A 5 -1.41 8.40 8.66
CA LYS A 5 -2.58 8.09 9.48
C LYS A 5 -3.59 9.26 9.45
N ALA A 6 -3.12 10.50 9.65
CA ALA A 6 -3.99 11.67 9.62
C ALA A 6 -4.66 11.86 8.25
N ALA A 7 -3.91 11.69 7.15
CA ALA A 7 -4.45 11.74 5.79
C ALA A 7 -5.49 10.63 5.53
N CYS A 8 -5.20 9.41 6.00
CA CYS A 8 -6.08 8.26 5.92
C CYS A 8 -7.42 8.54 6.65
N ASP A 9 -7.35 8.97 7.92
CA ASP A 9 -8.52 9.27 8.74
C ASP A 9 -9.36 10.40 8.14
N PHE A 10 -8.71 11.44 7.63
CA PHE A 10 -9.41 12.53 6.93
C PHE A 10 -10.13 12.03 5.68
N CYS A 11 -9.44 11.26 4.83
CA CYS A 11 -10.00 10.75 3.59
C CYS A 11 -11.16 9.78 3.83
N LEU A 12 -11.08 8.92 4.87
CA LEU A 12 -12.17 8.03 5.27
C LEU A 12 -13.42 8.82 5.69
N ARG A 13 -13.27 9.87 6.51
CA ARG A 13 -14.40 10.76 6.86
C ARG A 13 -15.02 11.43 5.63
N GLU A 14 -14.20 11.87 4.69
CA GLU A 14 -14.68 12.53 3.48
C GLU A 14 -15.52 11.61 2.58
N ILE A 15 -15.07 10.36 2.37
CA ILE A 15 -15.85 9.42 1.55
C ILE A 15 -17.10 8.92 2.28
N ALA A 16 -17.06 8.84 3.63
CA ALA A 16 -18.23 8.52 4.44
C ALA A 16 -19.29 9.65 4.39
N ARG A 17 -18.88 10.91 4.51
CA ARG A 17 -19.78 12.07 4.35
C ARG A 17 -20.48 12.11 2.99
N ARG A 18 -19.86 11.53 1.95
CA ARG A 18 -20.43 11.39 0.62
C ARG A 18 -21.32 10.15 0.46
N GLY A 19 -21.49 9.37 1.52
CA GLY A 19 -22.34 8.17 1.53
C GLY A 19 -21.74 6.99 0.79
N ALA A 20 -20.42 6.98 0.53
CA ALA A 20 -19.77 5.88 -0.18
C ALA A 20 -19.48 4.69 0.74
N ILE A 21 -19.24 4.97 2.01
CA ILE A 21 -19.02 3.96 3.07
C ILE A 21 -19.67 4.42 4.37
N ASP A 22 -19.87 3.48 5.30
CA ASP A 22 -20.29 3.76 6.67
C ASP A 22 -19.12 3.49 7.61
N LEU A 23 -18.76 4.49 8.45
CA LEU A 23 -17.70 4.33 9.46
C LEU A 23 -18.30 3.69 10.72
N ARG A 24 -17.65 2.62 11.20
CA ARG A 24 -18.03 1.99 12.48
C ARG A 24 -17.62 2.83 13.68
N HIS A 25 -16.53 3.58 13.54
CA HIS A 25 -15.93 4.37 14.62
C HIS A 25 -15.61 5.79 14.13
N GLU A 26 -16.46 6.76 14.41
CA GLU A 26 -16.28 8.15 13.98
C GLU A 26 -15.04 8.80 14.57
N ASN A 27 -14.70 8.46 15.82
CA ASN A 27 -13.51 9.00 16.52
C ASN A 27 -12.20 8.35 16.06
N ASP A 28 -12.23 7.14 15.55
CA ASP A 28 -11.08 6.44 14.96
C ASP A 28 -11.48 5.79 13.62
N PRO A 29 -11.55 6.60 12.54
CA PRO A 29 -12.06 6.15 11.25
C PRO A 29 -11.32 4.97 10.65
N SER A 30 -10.05 4.81 11.00
CA SER A 30 -9.22 3.69 10.53
C SER A 30 -9.59 2.36 11.20
N LEU A 31 -10.17 2.39 12.40
CA LEU A 31 -10.55 1.17 13.13
C LEU A 31 -11.70 0.45 12.41
N GLU A 32 -11.49 -0.81 12.06
CA GLU A 32 -12.46 -1.65 11.33
C GLU A 32 -12.99 -1.02 10.02
N SER A 33 -12.14 -0.18 9.41
CA SER A 33 -12.48 0.49 8.14
C SER A 33 -12.23 -0.39 6.91
N GLY A 34 -11.49 -1.49 7.04
CA GLY A 34 -11.05 -2.31 5.93
C GLY A 34 -10.03 -1.64 4.99
N LEU A 35 -9.66 -0.37 5.21
CA LEU A 35 -8.62 0.30 4.42
C LEU A 35 -7.23 -0.10 4.94
N VAL A 36 -6.35 -0.54 4.04
CA VAL A 36 -4.99 -0.97 4.38
C VAL A 36 -3.97 -0.11 3.62
N VAL A 37 -3.05 0.49 4.34
CA VAL A 37 -1.92 1.23 3.78
C VAL A 37 -0.63 0.52 4.18
N LEU A 38 0.02 -0.13 3.21
CA LEU A 38 1.32 -0.76 3.42
C LEU A 38 2.43 0.21 3.06
N GLY A 39 3.37 0.41 3.97
CA GLY A 39 4.65 1.05 3.70
C GLY A 39 5.63 0.02 3.18
N MET A 40 6.29 0.36 2.06
CA MET A 40 7.24 -0.50 1.38
C MET A 40 8.67 0.04 1.55
N GLY A 41 9.64 -0.70 1.07
CA GLY A 41 11.03 -0.25 0.99
C GLY A 41 11.56 0.32 2.32
N LYS A 42 12.08 1.54 2.28
CA LYS A 42 12.64 2.22 3.48
C LYS A 42 11.58 2.58 4.51
N LEU A 43 10.36 2.94 4.07
CA LEU A 43 9.26 3.23 4.99
C LEU A 43 8.83 1.97 5.75
N GLY A 44 8.67 0.86 5.03
CA GLY A 44 8.32 -0.42 5.63
C GLY A 44 9.37 -0.91 6.62
N ALA A 45 10.65 -0.78 6.28
CA ALA A 45 11.79 -1.17 7.10
C ALA A 45 12.11 -0.23 8.27
N ARG A 46 11.43 0.93 8.40
CA ARG A 46 11.74 2.00 9.35
C ARG A 46 13.14 2.62 9.14
N GLU A 47 13.58 2.66 7.88
CA GLU A 47 14.90 3.18 7.45
C GLU A 47 14.75 4.46 6.59
N LEU A 48 13.65 5.21 6.77
CA LEU A 48 13.37 6.39 5.96
C LEU A 48 14.38 7.51 6.23
N ASN A 49 15.06 7.96 5.17
CA ASN A 49 15.98 9.09 5.23
C ASN A 49 15.26 10.42 4.93
N TYR A 50 15.92 11.55 5.27
CA TYR A 50 15.49 12.88 4.82
C TYR A 50 15.37 12.91 3.29
N SER A 51 14.34 13.58 2.80
CA SER A 51 14.05 13.71 1.35
C SER A 51 13.85 12.40 0.58
N SER A 52 13.69 11.27 1.25
CA SER A 52 13.29 10.03 0.57
C SER A 52 11.82 10.09 0.20
N ASP A 53 11.50 9.57 -0.97
CA ASP A 53 10.12 9.26 -1.33
C ASP A 53 9.60 8.14 -0.43
N ILE A 54 8.30 8.10 -0.21
CA ILE A 54 7.64 7.00 0.48
C ILE A 54 6.94 6.11 -0.53
N ASP A 55 7.31 4.83 -0.52
CA ASP A 55 6.64 3.81 -1.32
C ASP A 55 5.50 3.22 -0.51
N ILE A 56 4.27 3.27 -1.04
CA ILE A 56 3.09 2.70 -0.39
C ILE A 56 2.24 1.87 -1.35
N ILE A 57 1.50 0.91 -0.79
CA ILE A 57 0.44 0.18 -1.47
C ILE A 57 -0.86 0.43 -0.72
N LEU A 58 -1.90 0.81 -1.46
CA LEU A 58 -3.23 1.03 -0.92
C LEU A 58 -4.13 -0.16 -1.28
N LEU A 59 -4.62 -0.85 -0.26
CA LEU A 59 -5.55 -1.96 -0.40
C LEU A 59 -6.83 -1.68 0.40
N PHE A 60 -7.89 -2.39 0.07
CA PHE A 60 -9.12 -2.36 0.86
C PHE A 60 -9.73 -3.76 0.94
N ASP A 61 -10.33 -4.06 2.08
CA ASP A 61 -11.05 -5.31 2.31
C ASP A 61 -12.55 -5.08 2.14
N PRO A 62 -13.14 -5.56 1.03
CA PRO A 62 -14.57 -5.35 0.76
C PRO A 62 -15.48 -6.09 1.74
N ASP A 63 -14.99 -7.12 2.43
CA ASP A 63 -15.77 -7.88 3.40
C ASP A 63 -15.84 -7.18 4.77
N VAL A 64 -14.91 -6.26 5.03
CA VAL A 64 -14.87 -5.43 6.26
C VAL A 64 -15.60 -4.11 6.08
N ILE A 65 -15.45 -3.49 4.91
CA ILE A 65 -16.02 -2.17 4.62
C ILE A 65 -17.56 -2.26 4.60
N GLN A 66 -18.21 -1.40 5.39
CA GLN A 66 -19.66 -1.24 5.32
C GLN A 66 -20.02 -0.22 4.25
N THR A 67 -20.91 -0.60 3.34
CA THR A 67 -21.41 0.28 2.28
C THR A 67 -22.79 -0.16 1.81
N SER A 68 -23.66 0.80 1.54
CA SER A 68 -24.93 0.57 0.86
C SER A 68 -24.80 0.51 -0.67
N GLN A 69 -23.58 0.81 -1.21
CA GLN A 69 -23.30 0.91 -2.63
C GLN A 69 -22.09 0.06 -3.03
N PRO A 70 -22.15 -1.27 -2.89
CA PRO A 70 -20.99 -2.14 -3.16
C PRO A 70 -20.45 -2.04 -4.59
N GLY A 71 -21.30 -1.75 -5.57
CA GLY A 71 -20.88 -1.54 -6.96
C GLY A 71 -20.04 -0.28 -7.18
N GLU A 72 -20.08 0.69 -6.27
CA GLU A 72 -19.30 1.92 -6.34
C GLU A 72 -18.05 1.92 -5.45
N LEU A 73 -17.88 0.89 -4.62
CA LEU A 73 -16.81 0.82 -3.63
C LEU A 73 -15.42 0.97 -4.25
N GLN A 74 -15.14 0.26 -5.34
CA GLN A 74 -13.86 0.37 -6.05
C GLN A 74 -13.57 1.81 -6.48
N SER A 75 -14.57 2.51 -7.04
CA SER A 75 -14.43 3.90 -7.47
C SER A 75 -14.23 4.85 -6.28
N ALA A 76 -14.90 4.58 -5.16
CA ALA A 76 -14.75 5.34 -3.93
C ALA A 76 -13.32 5.20 -3.36
N MET A 77 -12.79 3.98 -3.32
CA MET A 77 -11.41 3.73 -2.85
C MET A 77 -10.35 4.37 -3.76
N VAL A 78 -10.57 4.39 -5.07
CA VAL A 78 -9.68 5.11 -6.00
C VAL A 78 -9.73 6.63 -5.77
N ARG A 79 -10.91 7.19 -5.50
CA ARG A 79 -11.03 8.61 -5.13
C ARG A 79 -10.31 8.91 -3.82
N LEU A 80 -10.47 8.05 -2.81
CA LEU A 80 -9.74 8.15 -1.54
C LEU A 80 -8.23 8.15 -1.78
N ALA A 81 -7.72 7.18 -2.55
CA ALA A 81 -6.30 7.08 -2.86
C ALA A 81 -5.76 8.34 -3.52
N ARG A 82 -6.47 8.90 -4.52
CA ARG A 82 -6.09 10.17 -5.17
C ARG A 82 -6.06 11.34 -4.19
N GLN A 83 -7.04 11.42 -3.31
CA GLN A 83 -7.10 12.49 -2.32
C GLN A 83 -5.96 12.36 -1.30
N MET A 84 -5.67 11.15 -0.85
CA MET A 84 -4.57 10.88 0.06
C MET A 84 -3.21 11.24 -0.56
N LEU A 85 -2.97 10.84 -1.82
CA LEU A 85 -1.78 11.24 -2.58
C LEU A 85 -1.66 12.75 -2.68
N ARG A 86 -2.76 13.43 -3.02
CA ARG A 86 -2.78 14.88 -3.11
C ARG A 86 -2.38 15.54 -1.79
N ILE A 87 -2.93 15.09 -0.65
CA ILE A 87 -2.59 15.62 0.68
C ILE A 87 -1.11 15.43 0.98
N MET A 88 -0.52 14.30 0.58
CA MET A 88 0.87 13.99 0.88
C MET A 88 1.87 14.70 -0.02
N ASP A 89 1.58 14.81 -1.33
CA ASP A 89 2.56 15.20 -2.36
C ASP A 89 2.32 16.61 -2.92
N GLU A 90 1.13 17.19 -2.74
CA GLU A 90 0.81 18.52 -3.31
C GLU A 90 1.73 19.59 -2.71
N ARG A 91 2.36 20.35 -3.59
CA ARG A 91 3.22 21.46 -3.19
C ARG A 91 2.37 22.70 -2.86
N THR A 92 2.41 23.11 -1.62
CA THR A 92 1.74 24.31 -1.09
C THR A 92 2.75 25.43 -0.84
N ALA A 93 2.29 26.59 -0.33
CA ALA A 93 3.18 27.67 0.11
C ALA A 93 4.14 27.23 1.23
N ASP A 94 3.71 26.23 2.06
CA ASP A 94 4.50 25.69 3.16
C ASP A 94 5.34 24.46 2.76
N GLY A 95 5.33 24.08 1.47
CA GLY A 95 6.03 22.89 0.97
C GLY A 95 5.09 21.72 0.71
N TYR A 96 5.60 20.50 0.86
CA TYR A 96 4.85 19.24 0.72
C TYR A 96 5.17 18.33 1.92
N VAL A 97 4.31 17.34 2.17
CA VAL A 97 4.50 16.42 3.31
C VAL A 97 5.54 15.36 2.96
N PHE A 98 5.27 14.55 1.93
CA PHE A 98 6.17 13.53 1.37
C PHE A 98 5.83 13.26 -0.10
N ARG A 99 6.85 13.14 -0.94
CA ARG A 99 6.66 12.55 -2.27
C ARG A 99 6.26 11.09 -2.09
N THR A 100 5.18 10.68 -2.75
CA THR A 100 4.54 9.39 -2.52
C THR A 100 4.48 8.58 -3.82
N ASP A 101 5.01 7.35 -3.79
CA ASP A 101 5.07 6.44 -4.93
C ASP A 101 4.18 5.21 -4.69
N LEU A 102 3.31 4.91 -5.65
CA LEU A 102 2.43 3.74 -5.66
C LEU A 102 2.83 2.70 -6.72
N ARG A 103 4.00 2.83 -7.34
CA ARG A 103 4.42 1.92 -8.43
C ARG A 103 4.75 0.50 -7.97
N LEU A 104 4.86 0.27 -6.67
CA LEU A 104 5.07 -1.07 -6.10
C LEU A 104 3.78 -1.88 -5.91
N ARG A 105 2.61 -1.31 -6.28
CA ARG A 105 1.35 -2.07 -6.26
C ARG A 105 1.34 -3.13 -7.36
N PRO A 106 0.52 -4.21 -7.22
CA PRO A 106 0.37 -5.23 -8.26
C PRO A 106 0.06 -4.62 -9.63
N ASP A 107 0.85 -4.94 -10.64
CA ASP A 107 0.73 -4.46 -12.02
C ASP A 107 0.29 -2.98 -12.14
N PRO A 108 1.19 -2.01 -11.91
CA PRO A 108 0.83 -0.59 -11.92
C PRO A 108 0.29 -0.08 -13.24
N SER A 109 0.53 -0.81 -14.33
CA SER A 109 0.06 -0.46 -15.67
C SER A 109 -1.41 -0.80 -15.90
N ALA A 110 -1.93 -1.83 -15.23
CA ALA A 110 -3.28 -2.35 -15.42
C ALA A 110 -4.19 -2.16 -14.20
N THR A 111 -3.64 -1.97 -13.00
CA THR A 111 -4.44 -1.89 -11.78
C THR A 111 -4.73 -0.45 -11.33
N PRO A 112 -5.89 -0.20 -10.70
CA PRO A 112 -6.19 1.10 -10.11
C PRO A 112 -5.29 1.43 -8.91
N LEU A 113 -5.34 2.67 -8.42
CA LEU A 113 -4.49 3.16 -7.31
C LEU A 113 -4.76 2.46 -5.98
N ALA A 114 -6.00 2.01 -5.75
CA ALA A 114 -6.39 1.16 -4.64
C ALA A 114 -7.05 -0.09 -5.20
N ILE A 115 -6.68 -1.27 -4.70
CA ILE A 115 -7.20 -2.56 -5.14
C ILE A 115 -7.71 -3.35 -3.94
N SER A 116 -8.65 -4.27 -4.16
CA SER A 116 -9.11 -5.14 -3.07
C SER A 116 -8.01 -6.10 -2.63
N VAL A 117 -8.03 -6.48 -1.35
CA VAL A 117 -7.11 -7.49 -0.80
C VAL A 117 -7.23 -8.81 -1.56
N LEU A 118 -8.43 -9.21 -1.97
CA LEU A 118 -8.67 -10.42 -2.75
C LEU A 118 -8.00 -10.37 -4.13
N ALA A 119 -8.10 -9.23 -4.83
CA ALA A 119 -7.45 -9.06 -6.13
C ALA A 119 -5.92 -9.05 -6.00
N ALA A 120 -5.39 -8.43 -4.94
CA ALA A 120 -3.96 -8.42 -4.67
C ALA A 120 -3.44 -9.83 -4.34
N GLU A 121 -4.14 -10.60 -3.53
CA GLU A 121 -3.81 -12.00 -3.21
C GLU A 121 -3.78 -12.86 -4.48
N ALA A 122 -4.86 -12.83 -5.26
CA ALA A 122 -4.93 -13.59 -6.53
C ALA A 122 -3.79 -13.23 -7.49
N TYR A 123 -3.42 -11.95 -7.56
CA TYR A 123 -2.28 -11.51 -8.37
C TYR A 123 -0.96 -12.10 -7.85
N TYR A 124 -0.67 -11.93 -6.57
CA TYR A 124 0.61 -12.42 -6.00
C TYR A 124 0.74 -13.94 -6.04
N GLU A 125 -0.36 -14.68 -5.89
CA GLU A 125 -0.37 -16.14 -5.98
C GLU A 125 -0.09 -16.64 -7.40
N SER A 126 -0.63 -15.97 -8.42
CA SER A 126 -0.62 -16.45 -9.81
C SER A 126 0.44 -15.78 -10.68
N LEU A 127 0.67 -14.48 -10.51
CA LEU A 127 1.50 -13.64 -11.38
C LEU A 127 2.66 -12.96 -10.64
N GLY A 128 2.68 -13.01 -9.31
CA GLY A 128 3.65 -12.31 -8.48
C GLY A 128 5.09 -12.61 -8.84
N GLN A 129 5.86 -11.56 -9.13
CA GLN A 129 7.23 -11.64 -9.58
C GLN A 129 8.23 -11.76 -8.40
N ASN A 130 9.41 -12.28 -8.65
CA ASN A 130 10.45 -12.42 -7.62
C ASN A 130 10.89 -11.08 -7.01
N TRP A 131 10.90 -10.00 -7.79
CA TRP A 131 11.23 -8.67 -7.28
C TRP A 131 10.13 -8.11 -6.37
N GLU A 132 8.84 -8.38 -6.67
CA GLU A 132 7.72 -7.99 -5.80
C GLU A 132 7.77 -8.75 -4.48
N ARG A 133 8.07 -10.04 -4.53
CA ARG A 133 8.30 -10.84 -3.33
C ARG A 133 9.43 -10.25 -2.46
N ALA A 134 10.56 -9.89 -3.06
CA ALA A 134 11.67 -9.25 -2.35
C ALA A 134 11.27 -7.89 -1.76
N ALA A 135 10.43 -7.10 -2.46
CA ALA A 135 9.89 -5.85 -1.94
C ALA A 135 8.95 -6.08 -0.74
N MET A 136 8.12 -7.14 -0.80
CA MET A 136 7.17 -7.49 0.26
C MET A 136 7.82 -7.95 1.57
N ILE A 137 9.09 -8.40 1.56
CA ILE A 137 9.82 -8.74 2.79
C ILE A 137 9.88 -7.55 3.77
N LYS A 138 9.92 -6.33 3.25
CA LYS A 138 9.94 -5.10 4.05
C LYS A 138 8.55 -4.46 4.21
N ALA A 139 7.51 -5.08 3.66
CA ALA A 139 6.16 -4.55 3.77
C ALA A 139 5.69 -4.50 5.21
N ARG A 140 5.12 -3.38 5.61
CA ARG A 140 4.56 -3.17 6.94
C ARG A 140 3.36 -2.26 6.85
N GLN A 141 2.32 -2.55 7.60
CA GLN A 141 1.20 -1.65 7.71
C GLN A 141 1.60 -0.35 8.42
N VAL A 142 1.25 0.79 7.83
CA VAL A 142 1.64 2.12 8.32
C VAL A 142 0.45 3.03 8.61
N ALA A 143 -0.73 2.74 8.04
CA ALA A 143 -1.99 3.45 8.31
C ALA A 143 -3.19 2.57 7.93
N GLY A 144 -4.40 3.00 8.28
CA GLY A 144 -5.64 2.26 8.05
C GLY A 144 -5.90 1.18 9.09
N ASP A 145 -6.71 0.20 8.74
CA ASP A 145 -7.16 -0.88 9.60
C ASP A 145 -6.04 -1.88 9.91
N GLN A 146 -5.58 -1.86 11.16
CA GLN A 146 -4.46 -2.70 11.61
C GLN A 146 -4.76 -4.20 11.50
N ARG A 147 -6.02 -4.60 11.76
CA ARG A 147 -6.42 -6.02 11.69
C ARG A 147 -6.48 -6.51 10.25
N ALA A 148 -7.10 -5.73 9.37
CA ALA A 148 -7.18 -6.07 7.94
C ALA A 148 -5.79 -6.17 7.32
N GLY A 149 -4.89 -5.24 7.64
CA GLY A 149 -3.51 -5.27 7.13
C GLY A 149 -2.69 -6.44 7.66
N ALA A 150 -2.80 -6.77 8.95
CA ALA A 150 -2.14 -7.93 9.54
C ALA A 150 -2.64 -9.24 8.90
N ALA A 151 -3.96 -9.38 8.73
CA ALA A 151 -4.57 -10.53 8.09
C ALA A 151 -4.11 -10.70 6.63
N PHE A 152 -4.03 -9.60 5.87
CA PHE A 152 -3.52 -9.62 4.50
C PHE A 152 -2.06 -10.10 4.44
N LEU A 153 -1.17 -9.55 5.27
CA LEU A 153 0.25 -9.95 5.30
C LEU A 153 0.43 -11.41 5.74
N GLU A 154 -0.41 -11.89 6.64
CA GLU A 154 -0.43 -13.30 7.07
C GLU A 154 -0.81 -14.22 5.90
N ARG A 155 -1.91 -13.92 5.18
CA ARG A 155 -2.34 -14.68 4.00
C ARG A 155 -1.27 -14.66 2.90
N LEU A 156 -0.57 -13.53 2.72
CA LEU A 156 0.49 -13.39 1.72
C LEU A 156 1.82 -14.05 2.14
N SER A 157 1.96 -14.47 3.40
CA SER A 157 3.18 -15.08 3.94
C SER A 157 3.74 -16.24 3.10
N PRO A 158 2.93 -17.17 2.54
CA PRO A 158 3.43 -18.24 1.68
C PRO A 158 4.10 -17.74 0.38
N PHE A 159 3.61 -16.63 -0.17
CA PHE A 159 4.25 -15.98 -1.31
C PHE A 159 5.57 -15.33 -0.92
N ILE A 160 5.60 -14.60 0.19
CA ILE A 160 6.78 -13.87 0.67
C ILE A 160 7.90 -14.83 1.06
N TRP A 161 7.58 -15.88 1.83
CA TRP A 161 8.53 -16.79 2.47
C TRP A 161 8.55 -18.19 1.84
N ARG A 162 8.64 -18.26 0.49
CA ARG A 162 8.76 -19.55 -0.19
C ARG A 162 9.92 -20.36 0.36
N LYS A 163 9.65 -21.61 0.77
CA LYS A 163 10.68 -22.51 1.30
C LYS A 163 11.67 -22.98 0.23
N ASN A 164 11.28 -23.03 -1.03
CA ASN A 164 12.12 -23.45 -2.14
C ASN A 164 12.31 -22.26 -3.11
N LEU A 165 13.50 -21.69 -3.09
CA LEU A 165 13.98 -20.79 -4.14
C LEU A 165 14.51 -21.65 -5.28
N ASP A 166 13.95 -21.54 -6.47
CA ASP A 166 14.58 -22.11 -7.65
C ASP A 166 15.83 -21.28 -8.05
N PHE A 167 16.68 -21.87 -8.90
CA PHE A 167 17.91 -21.20 -9.33
C PHE A 167 17.65 -19.87 -10.05
N ALA A 168 16.53 -19.73 -10.77
CA ALA A 168 16.13 -18.50 -11.43
C ALA A 168 15.88 -17.37 -10.42
N ALA A 169 15.17 -17.66 -9.32
CA ALA A 169 14.91 -16.70 -8.26
C ALA A 169 16.21 -16.18 -7.61
N ILE A 170 17.24 -17.03 -7.46
CA ILE A 170 18.55 -16.63 -6.92
C ILE A 170 19.26 -15.69 -7.90
N GLN A 171 19.21 -15.98 -9.20
CA GLN A 171 19.81 -15.13 -10.23
C GLN A 171 19.13 -13.76 -10.31
N ASP A 172 17.80 -13.70 -10.19
CA ASP A 172 17.04 -12.46 -10.18
C ASP A 172 17.43 -11.58 -8.98
N ILE A 173 17.53 -12.16 -7.79
CA ILE A 173 17.97 -11.44 -6.57
C ILE A 173 19.40 -10.89 -6.75
N HIS A 174 20.30 -11.66 -7.33
CA HIS A 174 21.66 -11.20 -7.64
C HIS A 174 21.68 -10.08 -8.68
N SER A 175 20.79 -10.13 -9.68
CA SER A 175 20.63 -9.07 -10.68
C SER A 175 20.13 -7.77 -10.05
N ILE A 176 19.09 -7.84 -9.23
CA ILE A 176 18.56 -6.69 -8.50
C ILE A 176 19.62 -6.06 -7.59
N LYS A 177 20.37 -6.89 -6.85
CA LYS A 177 21.46 -6.42 -5.99
C LYS A 177 22.53 -5.69 -6.78
N ARG A 178 22.92 -6.20 -7.96
CA ARG A 178 23.88 -5.53 -8.85
C ARG A 178 23.38 -4.17 -9.35
N GLN A 179 22.11 -4.09 -9.75
CA GLN A 179 21.49 -2.83 -10.18
C GLN A 179 21.46 -1.78 -9.06
N ILE A 180 21.07 -2.18 -7.84
CA ILE A 180 21.07 -1.29 -6.67
C ILE A 180 22.49 -0.78 -6.36
N ASN A 181 23.49 -1.66 -6.41
CA ASN A 181 24.87 -1.28 -6.14
C ASN A 181 25.45 -0.38 -7.25
N ALA A 182 25.11 -0.61 -8.52
CA ALA A 182 25.52 0.25 -9.62
C ALA A 182 24.91 1.66 -9.49
N TYR A 183 23.67 1.76 -9.05
CA TYR A 183 23.01 3.05 -8.80
C TYR A 183 23.61 3.83 -7.62
N ARG A 184 24.13 3.11 -6.61
CA ARG A 184 24.80 3.72 -5.43
C ARG A 184 26.27 4.06 -5.65
N GLY A 185 26.91 3.42 -6.61
CA GLY A 185 28.34 3.64 -6.92
C GLY A 185 28.60 4.72 -7.98
N GLY A 186 27.57 5.33 -8.52
CA GLY A 186 27.63 6.40 -9.53
C GLY A 186 27.32 7.81 -9.00
N ALA A 187 27.43 8.05 -7.68
CA ALA A 187 27.27 9.35 -7.05
C ALA A 187 28.56 9.79 -6.39
#